data_966d8101676f658e99bde5ca2936a751
#
_entry.id   966d8101676f658e99bde5ca2936a751
#
_cell.length_a   1.000
_cell.length_b   1.000
_cell.length_c   1.000
_cell.angle_alpha   90.00
_cell.angle_beta   90.00
_cell.angle_gamma   90.00
#
_symmetry.space_group_name_H-M   'P 1'
#
loop_
_entity.id
_entity.type
_entity.pdbx_description
1 polymer ?
#
loop_
_entity_poly.entity_id
_entity_poly.type
_entity_poly.pdbx_seq_one_letter_code
_entity_poly.pdbx_strand_id
1 'polypeptide(L)'
;MTPQLPSACERAILEQFLKAEAMALWAVRSAQEQDVPPSVLQFLRRHEEEEAQHLQQFELLLGTRSHGKTALPRMPSQWRVLAVHLYGYETLGLEFARLLVGLRPDLTSILEDEEVHVGFFEHEVRTILVHGGPVADGARQAAQAWRRRLPRTVDRYLHDESLALFRGELRRHILDVIDARFLAAGLLVRSEGQGAFSVKTAIVEAGASIAIVRDEREGTDPARTSPTG
;
A
#
# COMPACT_ATOMS: atom_id res chain seq x y z
N MET A 1 2.27 -7.75 -14.13
CA MET A 1 0.87 -7.49 -14.57
C MET A 1 -0.08 -8.13 -13.59
N THR A 2 -1.09 -7.39 -13.14
CA THR A 2 -2.14 -7.93 -12.27
C THR A 2 -2.94 -9.00 -13.02
N PRO A 3 -3.20 -10.17 -12.42
CA PRO A 3 -4.01 -11.21 -13.05
C PRO A 3 -5.43 -10.71 -13.36
N GLN A 4 -5.94 -11.03 -14.55
CA GLN A 4 -7.32 -10.72 -14.90
C GLN A 4 -8.27 -11.81 -14.39
N LEU A 5 -9.31 -11.38 -13.69
CA LEU A 5 -10.33 -12.26 -13.13
C LEU A 5 -11.61 -12.19 -13.98
N PRO A 6 -12.35 -13.31 -14.12
CA PRO A 6 -13.69 -13.30 -14.70
C PRO A 6 -14.70 -12.64 -13.74
N SER A 7 -15.79 -12.09 -14.29
CA SER A 7 -16.85 -11.43 -13.52
C SER A 7 -17.46 -12.32 -12.42
N ALA A 8 -17.42 -13.64 -12.57
CA ALA A 8 -17.86 -14.56 -11.53
C ALA A 8 -17.09 -14.43 -10.19
N CYS A 9 -15.90 -13.84 -10.22
CA CYS A 9 -15.08 -13.59 -9.03
C CYS A 9 -15.41 -12.26 -8.33
N GLU A 10 -16.20 -11.37 -8.96
CA GLU A 10 -16.46 -10.02 -8.47
C GLU A 10 -16.98 -10.01 -7.03
N ARG A 11 -18.02 -10.79 -6.75
CA ARG A 11 -18.63 -10.83 -5.42
C ARG A 11 -17.64 -11.27 -4.35
N ALA A 12 -16.82 -12.28 -4.64
CA ALA A 12 -15.82 -12.77 -3.70
C ALA A 12 -14.76 -11.68 -3.38
N ILE A 13 -14.32 -10.93 -4.38
CA ILE A 13 -13.36 -9.83 -4.18
C ILE A 13 -14.03 -8.70 -3.38
N LEU A 14 -15.25 -8.29 -3.71
CA LEU A 14 -16.01 -7.28 -2.96
C LEU A 14 -16.18 -7.66 -1.48
N GLU A 15 -16.53 -8.92 -1.18
CA GLU A 15 -16.68 -9.41 0.19
C GLU A 15 -15.36 -9.43 0.97
N GLN A 16 -14.24 -9.67 0.29
CA GLN A 16 -12.93 -9.56 0.95
C GLN A 16 -12.55 -8.11 1.20
N PHE A 17 -12.85 -7.21 0.26
CA PHE A 17 -12.64 -5.77 0.44
C PHE A 17 -13.45 -5.25 1.63
N LEU A 18 -14.75 -5.54 1.72
CA LEU A 18 -15.58 -5.16 2.87
C LEU A 18 -14.93 -5.54 4.21
N LYS A 19 -14.30 -6.72 4.27
CA LYS A 19 -13.57 -7.16 5.48
C LYS A 19 -12.25 -6.41 5.67
N ALA A 20 -11.56 -6.09 4.57
CA ALA A 20 -10.31 -5.34 4.59
C ALA A 20 -10.54 -3.91 5.11
N GLU A 21 -11.52 -3.20 4.54
CA GLU A 21 -11.90 -1.84 4.96
C GLU A 21 -12.28 -1.76 6.44
N ALA A 22 -13.11 -2.71 6.92
CA ALA A 22 -13.44 -2.77 8.34
C ALA A 22 -12.21 -2.98 9.23
N MET A 23 -11.18 -3.68 8.74
CA MET A 23 -9.92 -3.87 9.45
C MET A 23 -9.00 -2.65 9.32
N ALA A 24 -8.95 -2.00 8.16
CA ALA A 24 -8.20 -0.78 7.92
C ALA A 24 -8.73 0.35 8.82
N LEU A 25 -10.03 0.60 8.80
CA LEU A 25 -10.69 1.58 9.67
C LEU A 25 -10.38 1.35 11.16
N TRP A 26 -10.44 0.10 11.62
CA TRP A 26 -10.05 -0.23 13.00
C TRP A 26 -8.56 0.02 13.24
N ALA A 27 -7.68 -0.35 12.30
CA ALA A 27 -6.24 -0.18 12.44
C ALA A 27 -5.85 1.30 12.52
N VAL A 28 -6.44 2.13 11.66
CA VAL A 28 -6.22 3.59 11.62
C VAL A 28 -6.71 4.26 12.90
N ARG A 29 -7.91 3.91 13.41
CA ARG A 29 -8.42 4.39 14.71
C ARG A 29 -7.51 3.99 15.86
N SER A 30 -7.12 2.73 15.92
CA SER A 30 -6.21 2.23 16.95
C SER A 30 -4.83 2.88 16.88
N ALA A 31 -4.36 3.24 15.67
CA ALA A 31 -3.09 3.94 15.46
C ALA A 31 -3.12 5.36 16.02
N GLN A 32 -4.25 6.06 15.93
CA GLN A 32 -4.43 7.42 16.48
C GLN A 32 -4.35 7.46 18.01
N GLU A 33 -4.58 6.32 18.67
CA GLU A 33 -4.46 6.18 20.13
C GLU A 33 -3.02 5.92 20.61
N GLN A 34 -2.09 5.73 19.65
CA GLN A 34 -0.69 5.45 19.95
C GLN A 34 0.14 6.74 19.95
N ASP A 35 1.37 6.64 20.46
CA ASP A 35 2.35 7.73 20.41
C ASP A 35 2.95 7.80 18.99
N VAL A 36 2.29 8.58 18.12
CA VAL A 36 2.67 8.79 16.71
C VAL A 36 3.08 10.24 16.49
N PRO A 37 3.96 10.52 15.49
CA PRO A 37 4.33 11.89 15.14
C PRO A 37 3.09 12.75 14.79
N PRO A 38 3.07 14.05 15.11
CA PRO A 38 1.92 14.92 14.84
C PRO A 38 1.51 14.97 13.36
N SER A 39 2.46 14.93 12.42
CA SER A 39 2.20 14.86 10.99
C SER A 39 1.49 13.58 10.60
N VAL A 40 1.88 12.46 11.21
CA VAL A 40 1.22 11.16 11.01
C VAL A 40 -0.20 11.19 11.55
N LEU A 41 -0.43 11.77 12.73
CA LEU A 41 -1.77 11.87 13.32
C LEU A 41 -2.74 12.65 12.41
N GLN A 42 -2.25 13.71 11.75
CA GLN A 42 -3.06 14.46 10.78
C GLN A 42 -3.44 13.61 9.57
N PHE A 43 -2.49 12.83 9.04
CA PHE A 43 -2.77 11.91 7.95
C PHE A 43 -3.77 10.82 8.38
N LEU A 44 -3.58 10.18 9.53
CA LEU A 44 -4.45 9.12 10.03
C LEU A 44 -5.91 9.56 10.21
N ARG A 45 -6.15 10.84 10.56
CA ARG A 45 -7.53 11.37 10.66
C ARG A 45 -8.22 11.43 9.30
N ARG A 46 -7.51 11.90 8.26
CA ARG A 46 -8.05 11.91 6.91
C ARG A 46 -8.25 10.50 6.38
N HIS A 47 -7.27 9.63 6.60
CA HIS A 47 -7.32 8.23 6.23
C HIS A 47 -8.52 7.52 6.87
N GLU A 48 -8.84 7.79 8.15
CA GLU A 48 -10.04 7.27 8.81
C GLU A 48 -11.33 7.67 8.09
N GLU A 49 -11.42 8.91 7.62
CA GLU A 49 -12.58 9.41 6.89
C GLU A 49 -12.72 8.70 5.53
N GLU A 50 -11.62 8.49 4.83
CA GLU A 50 -11.56 7.79 3.54
C GLU A 50 -11.96 6.31 3.70
N GLU A 51 -11.37 5.58 4.66
CA GLU A 51 -11.72 4.20 4.98
C GLU A 51 -13.18 4.01 5.40
N ALA A 52 -13.74 4.97 6.13
CA ALA A 52 -15.16 4.94 6.51
C ALA A 52 -16.08 5.11 5.27
N GLN A 53 -15.68 5.92 4.29
CA GLN A 53 -16.41 6.08 3.04
C GLN A 53 -16.32 4.83 2.16
N HIS A 54 -15.13 4.24 2.02
CA HIS A 54 -14.93 2.98 1.30
C HIS A 54 -15.79 1.87 1.92
N LEU A 55 -15.73 1.69 3.23
CA LEU A 55 -16.55 0.71 3.94
C LEU A 55 -18.03 0.88 3.66
N GLN A 56 -18.55 2.11 3.74
CA GLN A 56 -19.95 2.41 3.43
C GLN A 56 -20.31 2.07 1.99
N GLN A 57 -19.42 2.38 1.04
CA GLN A 57 -19.62 2.06 -0.38
C GLN A 57 -19.72 0.55 -0.61
N PHE A 58 -18.84 -0.25 0.02
CA PHE A 58 -18.89 -1.71 -0.07
C PHE A 58 -20.12 -2.30 0.61
N GLU A 59 -20.55 -1.75 1.74
CA GLU A 59 -21.81 -2.16 2.40
C GLU A 59 -23.02 -1.94 1.48
N LEU A 60 -23.06 -0.81 0.77
CA LEU A 60 -24.13 -0.51 -0.20
C LEU A 60 -24.09 -1.46 -1.41
N LEU A 61 -22.90 -1.69 -1.98
CA LEU A 61 -22.73 -2.57 -3.14
C LEU A 61 -23.13 -4.03 -2.84
N LEU A 62 -22.84 -4.50 -1.65
CA LEU A 62 -23.16 -5.87 -1.24
C LEU A 62 -24.55 -6.03 -0.60
N GLY A 63 -25.21 -4.91 -0.26
CA GLY A 63 -26.49 -4.94 0.45
C GLY A 63 -26.36 -5.56 1.86
N THR A 64 -25.19 -5.49 2.47
CA THR A 64 -24.90 -6.08 3.79
C THR A 64 -24.05 -5.13 4.61
N ARG A 65 -24.14 -5.21 5.93
CA ARG A 65 -23.26 -4.47 6.83
C ARG A 65 -22.07 -5.31 7.23
N SER A 66 -20.94 -4.64 7.37
CA SER A 66 -19.75 -5.25 7.96
C SER A 66 -20.04 -5.60 9.42
N HIS A 67 -19.93 -6.86 9.76
CA HIS A 67 -19.98 -7.31 11.15
C HIS A 67 -18.56 -7.25 11.70
N GLY A 68 -18.27 -6.20 12.45
CA GLY A 68 -16.97 -6.05 13.12
C GLY A 68 -16.62 -7.31 13.93
N LYS A 69 -15.37 -7.73 13.84
CA LYS A 69 -14.88 -8.83 14.70
C LYS A 69 -14.95 -8.42 16.16
N THR A 70 -15.49 -9.28 17.00
CA THR A 70 -15.58 -9.07 18.45
C THR A 70 -14.21 -9.10 19.15
N ALA A 71 -13.18 -9.69 18.54
CA ALA A 71 -11.82 -9.76 19.06
C ALA A 71 -10.83 -9.34 17.98
N LEU A 72 -10.36 -8.10 18.05
CA LEU A 72 -9.34 -7.56 17.16
C LEU A 72 -7.95 -7.67 17.81
N PRO A 73 -6.89 -7.89 17.04
CA PRO A 73 -5.54 -7.98 17.58
C PRO A 73 -5.12 -6.63 18.15
N ARG A 74 -4.34 -6.64 19.25
CA ARG A 74 -3.77 -5.40 19.78
C ARG A 74 -2.76 -4.82 18.81
N MET A 75 -2.90 -3.53 18.50
CA MET A 75 -1.93 -2.81 17.66
C MET A 75 -0.61 -2.57 18.42
N PRO A 76 0.54 -2.61 17.71
CA PRO A 76 1.82 -2.23 18.30
C PRO A 76 1.80 -0.78 18.79
N SER A 77 2.35 -0.54 20.00
CA SER A 77 2.42 0.81 20.57
C SER A 77 3.63 1.63 20.09
N GLN A 78 4.64 0.98 19.53
CA GLN A 78 5.85 1.66 19.05
C GLN A 78 5.68 2.04 17.57
N TRP A 79 5.80 3.34 17.25
CA TRP A 79 5.60 3.84 15.89
C TRP A 79 6.41 3.08 14.83
N ARG A 80 7.69 2.78 15.07
CA ARG A 80 8.52 2.04 14.12
C ARG A 80 7.98 0.64 13.75
N VAL A 81 7.23 0.00 14.67
CA VAL A 81 6.59 -1.31 14.42
C VAL A 81 5.23 -1.11 13.78
N LEU A 82 4.48 -0.14 14.28
CA LEU A 82 3.15 0.20 13.82
C LEU A 82 3.17 0.64 12.35
N ALA A 83 4.09 1.54 11.96
CA ALA A 83 4.25 2.00 10.59
C ALA A 83 4.48 0.85 9.59
N VAL A 84 5.30 -0.14 9.97
CA VAL A 84 5.51 -1.35 9.15
C VAL A 84 4.24 -2.19 9.01
N HIS A 85 3.44 -2.30 10.07
CA HIS A 85 2.18 -3.04 10.01
C HIS A 85 1.16 -2.32 9.11
N LEU A 86 1.02 -1.00 9.26
CA LEU A 86 0.15 -0.20 8.40
C LEU A 86 0.62 -0.30 6.94
N TYR A 87 1.90 -0.06 6.67
CA TYR A 87 2.45 -0.21 5.31
C TYR A 87 2.17 -1.60 4.71
N GLY A 88 2.28 -2.66 5.51
CA GLY A 88 1.97 -4.01 5.06
C GLY A 88 0.49 -4.22 4.74
N TYR A 89 -0.42 -3.70 5.56
CA TYR A 89 -1.87 -3.80 5.33
C TYR A 89 -2.31 -2.99 4.12
N GLU A 90 -1.86 -1.74 4.02
CA GLU A 90 -2.16 -0.89 2.86
C GLU A 90 -1.61 -1.48 1.55
N THR A 91 -0.39 -2.02 1.58
CA THR A 91 0.17 -2.69 0.39
C THR A 91 -0.66 -3.91 -0.02
N LEU A 92 -1.20 -4.65 0.94
CA LEU A 92 -2.11 -5.76 0.66
C LEU A 92 -3.45 -5.26 0.12
N GLY A 93 -4.03 -4.21 0.72
CA GLY A 93 -5.24 -3.52 0.26
C GLY A 93 -5.11 -3.07 -1.19
N LEU A 94 -4.03 -2.38 -1.50
CA LEU A 94 -3.71 -1.91 -2.85
C LEU A 94 -3.70 -3.04 -3.90
N GLU A 95 -3.14 -4.21 -3.60
CA GLU A 95 -3.14 -5.33 -4.55
C GLU A 95 -4.56 -5.89 -4.77
N PHE A 96 -5.40 -5.91 -3.72
CA PHE A 96 -6.81 -6.25 -3.88
C PHE A 96 -7.60 -5.16 -4.61
N ALA A 97 -7.30 -3.86 -4.39
CA ALA A 97 -7.91 -2.75 -5.14
C ALA A 97 -7.64 -2.87 -6.64
N ARG A 98 -6.42 -3.24 -7.02
CA ARG A 98 -6.07 -3.49 -8.43
C ARG A 98 -6.86 -4.64 -9.06
N LEU A 99 -7.06 -5.73 -8.31
CA LEU A 99 -7.91 -6.84 -8.76
C LEU A 99 -9.37 -6.38 -8.91
N LEU A 100 -9.85 -5.59 -7.96
CA LEU A 100 -11.21 -5.08 -7.95
C LEU A 100 -11.50 -4.14 -9.12
N VAL A 101 -10.62 -3.18 -9.39
CA VAL A 101 -10.76 -2.23 -10.50
C VAL A 101 -10.73 -2.95 -11.85
N GLY A 102 -10.00 -4.06 -11.97
CA GLY A 102 -10.06 -4.94 -13.14
C GLY A 102 -11.44 -5.53 -13.40
N LEU A 103 -12.27 -5.69 -12.37
CA LEU A 103 -13.66 -6.18 -12.44
C LEU A 103 -14.68 -5.03 -12.42
N ARG A 104 -14.38 -3.96 -11.72
CA ARG A 104 -15.23 -2.80 -11.43
C ARG A 104 -14.46 -1.49 -11.67
N PRO A 105 -14.32 -1.07 -12.93
CA PRO A 105 -13.62 0.17 -13.27
C PRO A 105 -14.22 1.44 -12.66
N ASP A 106 -15.49 1.38 -12.26
CA ASP A 106 -16.20 2.45 -11.56
C ASP A 106 -15.70 2.69 -10.12
N LEU A 107 -14.86 1.81 -9.59
CA LEU A 107 -14.23 1.94 -8.26
C LEU A 107 -12.76 2.42 -8.33
N THR A 108 -12.36 3.07 -9.43
CA THR A 108 -10.99 3.56 -9.62
C THR A 108 -10.58 4.58 -8.55
N SER A 109 -11.51 5.37 -8.02
CA SER A 109 -11.21 6.33 -6.93
C SER A 109 -10.67 5.64 -5.68
N ILE A 110 -11.17 4.45 -5.33
CA ILE A 110 -10.64 3.66 -4.21
C ILE A 110 -9.19 3.26 -4.46
N LEU A 111 -8.85 2.83 -5.68
CA LEU A 111 -7.47 2.50 -6.04
C LEU A 111 -6.54 3.71 -5.90
N GLU A 112 -7.00 4.91 -6.30
CA GLU A 112 -6.25 6.16 -6.18
C GLU A 112 -5.97 6.50 -4.71
N ASP A 113 -6.95 6.35 -3.83
CA ASP A 113 -6.79 6.55 -2.39
C ASP A 113 -5.80 5.54 -1.78
N GLU A 114 -5.93 4.25 -2.13
CA GLU A 114 -5.00 3.20 -1.69
C GLU A 114 -3.54 3.47 -2.13
N GLU A 115 -3.33 4.03 -3.32
CA GLU A 115 -1.99 4.43 -3.77
C GLU A 115 -1.40 5.56 -2.92
N VAL A 116 -2.23 6.51 -2.48
CA VAL A 116 -1.83 7.59 -1.58
C VAL A 116 -1.50 7.03 -0.19
N HIS A 117 -2.33 6.13 0.36
CA HIS A 117 -2.09 5.50 1.66
C HIS A 117 -0.78 4.73 1.68
N VAL A 118 -0.54 3.87 0.69
CA VAL A 118 0.71 3.12 0.56
C VAL A 118 1.91 4.05 0.43
N GLY A 119 1.81 5.10 -0.39
CA GLY A 119 2.87 6.08 -0.59
C GLY A 119 3.27 6.79 0.70
N PHE A 120 2.29 7.17 1.50
CA PHE A 120 2.52 7.81 2.80
C PHE A 120 3.26 6.86 3.76
N PHE A 121 2.78 5.65 3.96
CA PHE A 121 3.42 4.71 4.89
C PHE A 121 4.77 4.21 4.38
N GLU A 122 4.99 4.12 3.07
CA GLU A 122 6.31 3.86 2.51
C GLU A 122 7.29 4.97 2.87
N HIS A 123 6.87 6.24 2.78
CA HIS A 123 7.69 7.38 3.19
C HIS A 123 8.04 7.31 4.68
N GLU A 124 7.06 7.05 5.54
CA GLU A 124 7.27 6.93 6.98
C GLU A 124 8.25 5.78 7.34
N VAL A 125 8.09 4.63 6.70
CA VAL A 125 9.00 3.50 6.87
C VAL A 125 10.42 3.85 6.44
N ARG A 126 10.59 4.53 5.30
CA ARG A 126 11.91 4.98 4.83
C ARG A 126 12.54 5.99 5.81
N THR A 127 11.75 6.92 6.34
CA THR A 127 12.17 7.87 7.37
C THR A 127 12.66 7.15 8.63
N ILE A 128 11.93 6.13 9.11
CA ILE A 128 12.36 5.30 10.24
C ILE A 128 13.69 4.59 9.94
N LEU A 129 13.87 4.07 8.75
CA LEU A 129 15.09 3.34 8.37
C LEU A 129 16.32 4.25 8.24
N VAL A 130 16.15 5.53 7.86
CA VAL A 130 17.23 6.51 7.78
C VAL A 130 17.85 6.78 9.16
N HIS A 131 17.10 6.66 10.26
CA HIS A 131 17.65 6.82 11.61
C HIS A 131 18.68 5.74 11.98
N GLY A 132 18.68 4.60 11.29
CA GLY A 132 19.66 3.52 11.52
C GLY A 132 19.53 2.86 12.90
N GLY A 133 20.51 2.00 13.22
CA GLY A 133 20.67 1.38 14.54
C GLY A 133 19.43 0.62 15.02
N PRO A 134 19.18 0.58 16.35
CA PRO A 134 18.10 -0.23 16.93
C PRO A 134 16.69 0.14 16.44
N VAL A 135 16.50 1.37 15.97
CA VAL A 135 15.20 1.83 15.42
C VAL A 135 14.92 1.14 14.08
N ALA A 136 15.88 1.21 13.16
CA ALA A 136 15.78 0.55 11.86
C ALA A 136 15.74 -0.98 12.00
N ASP A 137 16.51 -1.54 12.91
CA ASP A 137 16.53 -2.99 13.16
C ASP A 137 15.17 -3.47 13.68
N GLY A 138 14.53 -2.70 14.57
CA GLY A 138 13.19 -2.99 15.05
C GLY A 138 12.14 -2.97 13.93
N ALA A 139 12.22 -2.03 12.99
CA ALA A 139 11.36 -1.98 11.82
C ALA A 139 11.57 -3.20 10.89
N ARG A 140 12.82 -3.58 10.61
CA ARG A 140 13.15 -4.77 9.81
C ARG A 140 12.66 -6.06 10.47
N GLN A 141 12.82 -6.18 11.78
CA GLN A 141 12.29 -7.35 12.54
C GLN A 141 10.76 -7.43 12.45
N ALA A 142 10.08 -6.28 12.57
CA ALA A 142 8.62 -6.20 12.41
C ALA A 142 8.20 -6.63 11.00
N ALA A 143 8.90 -6.16 9.94
CA ALA A 143 8.64 -6.54 8.56
C ALA A 143 8.82 -8.05 8.32
N GLN A 144 9.87 -8.65 8.85
CA GLN A 144 10.10 -10.09 8.77
C GLN A 144 9.01 -10.88 9.50
N ALA A 145 8.55 -10.40 10.68
CA ALA A 145 7.48 -11.03 11.42
C ALA A 145 6.14 -10.93 10.69
N TRP A 146 5.85 -9.76 10.07
CA TRP A 146 4.67 -9.54 9.26
C TRP A 146 4.67 -10.44 8.00
N ARG A 147 5.79 -10.45 7.27
CA ARG A 147 5.99 -11.29 6.07
C ARG A 147 5.76 -12.79 6.35
N ARG A 148 6.22 -13.30 7.51
CA ARG A 148 6.00 -14.73 7.87
C ARG A 148 4.51 -15.08 8.02
N ARG A 149 3.65 -14.10 8.36
CA ARG A 149 2.20 -14.31 8.51
C ARG A 149 1.43 -14.10 7.20
N LEU A 150 2.01 -13.31 6.28
CA LEU A 150 1.37 -12.89 5.03
C LEU A 150 0.79 -14.07 4.22
N PRO A 151 1.49 -15.21 3.98
CA PRO A 151 0.93 -16.30 3.20
C PRO A 151 -0.41 -16.81 3.74
N ARG A 152 -0.52 -16.99 5.06
CA ARG A 152 -1.77 -17.42 5.71
C ARG A 152 -2.86 -16.35 5.64
N THR A 153 -2.48 -15.09 5.61
CA THR A 153 -3.42 -13.99 5.46
C THR A 153 -3.97 -13.97 4.05
N VAL A 154 -3.13 -14.04 3.04
CA VAL A 154 -3.52 -14.12 1.62
C VAL A 154 -4.39 -15.36 1.37
N ASP A 155 -4.03 -16.53 1.90
CA ASP A 155 -4.84 -17.75 1.77
C ASP A 155 -6.27 -17.57 2.33
N ARG A 156 -6.43 -16.81 3.42
CA ARG A 156 -7.77 -16.49 3.97
C ARG A 156 -8.57 -15.55 3.09
N TYR A 157 -7.94 -14.59 2.44
CA TYR A 157 -8.61 -13.68 1.51
C TYR A 157 -9.01 -14.39 0.21
N LEU A 158 -8.25 -15.38 -0.22
CA LEU A 158 -8.47 -16.11 -1.46
C LEU A 158 -9.23 -17.44 -1.28
N HIS A 159 -9.89 -17.66 -0.13
CA HIS A 159 -10.49 -18.97 0.18
C HIS A 159 -11.78 -19.29 -0.60
N ASP A 160 -12.43 -18.28 -1.16
CA ASP A 160 -13.70 -18.45 -1.87
C ASP A 160 -13.58 -19.41 -3.06
N GLU A 161 -14.63 -20.23 -3.28
CA GLU A 161 -14.64 -21.24 -4.33
C GLU A 161 -14.58 -20.63 -5.74
N SER A 162 -15.13 -19.44 -5.96
CA SER A 162 -15.06 -18.75 -7.25
C SER A 162 -13.62 -18.37 -7.63
N LEU A 163 -12.72 -18.26 -6.64
CA LEU A 163 -11.31 -17.96 -6.82
C LEU A 163 -10.44 -19.22 -6.94
N ALA A 164 -10.99 -20.43 -6.79
CA ALA A 164 -10.24 -21.66 -6.67
C ALA A 164 -9.24 -21.89 -7.82
N LEU A 165 -9.65 -21.62 -9.06
CA LEU A 165 -8.81 -21.79 -10.24
C LEU A 165 -7.67 -20.76 -10.33
N PHE A 166 -7.83 -19.59 -9.74
CA PHE A 166 -6.89 -18.47 -9.80
C PHE A 166 -6.04 -18.36 -8.53
N ARG A 167 -6.42 -19.04 -7.45
CA ARG A 167 -5.84 -18.92 -6.11
C ARG A 167 -4.32 -19.04 -6.09
N GLY A 168 -3.76 -20.00 -6.80
CA GLY A 168 -2.33 -20.23 -6.84
C GLY A 168 -1.56 -19.10 -7.51
N GLU A 169 -2.10 -18.55 -8.60
CA GLU A 169 -1.51 -17.43 -9.33
C GLU A 169 -1.63 -16.13 -8.54
N LEU A 170 -2.84 -15.81 -8.04
CA LEU A 170 -3.10 -14.64 -7.21
C LEU A 170 -2.21 -14.61 -5.96
N ARG A 171 -2.14 -15.75 -5.26
CA ARG A 171 -1.30 -15.88 -4.08
C ARG A 171 0.16 -15.55 -4.39
N ARG A 172 0.71 -16.13 -5.44
CA ARG A 172 2.09 -15.88 -5.87
C ARG A 172 2.28 -14.41 -6.23
N HIS A 173 1.41 -13.88 -7.07
CA HIS A 173 1.46 -12.47 -7.49
C HIS A 173 1.48 -11.52 -6.28
N ILE A 174 0.53 -11.65 -5.37
CA ILE A 174 0.42 -10.78 -4.18
C ILE A 174 1.68 -10.90 -3.30
N LEU A 175 2.16 -12.11 -3.05
CA LEU A 175 3.37 -12.30 -2.23
C LEU A 175 4.60 -11.69 -2.89
N ASP A 176 4.78 -11.88 -4.19
CA ASP A 176 5.92 -11.37 -4.95
C ASP A 176 5.93 -9.83 -4.99
N VAL A 177 4.77 -9.21 -5.20
CA VAL A 177 4.65 -7.75 -5.23
C VAL A 177 4.94 -7.14 -3.86
N ILE A 178 4.40 -7.72 -2.79
CA ILE A 178 4.65 -7.21 -1.42
C ILE A 178 6.11 -7.39 -1.04
N ASP A 179 6.72 -8.55 -1.34
CA ASP A 179 8.14 -8.77 -1.11
C ASP A 179 9.01 -7.75 -1.88
N ALA A 180 8.67 -7.47 -3.14
CA ALA A 180 9.38 -6.47 -3.94
C ALA A 180 9.26 -5.06 -3.34
N ARG A 181 8.09 -4.65 -2.85
CA ARG A 181 7.89 -3.36 -2.18
C ARG A 181 8.67 -3.27 -0.88
N PHE A 182 8.64 -4.30 -0.05
CA PHE A 182 9.40 -4.35 1.20
C PHE A 182 10.91 -4.30 0.98
N LEU A 183 11.41 -4.96 -0.08
CA LEU A 183 12.81 -4.85 -0.51
C LEU A 183 13.14 -3.43 -0.98
N ALA A 184 12.29 -2.82 -1.81
CA ALA A 184 12.49 -1.47 -2.32
C ALA A 184 12.45 -0.41 -1.20
N ALA A 185 11.62 -0.61 -0.19
CA ALA A 185 11.57 0.24 1.00
C ALA A 185 12.77 0.03 1.95
N GLY A 186 13.59 -1.01 1.77
CA GLY A 186 14.73 -1.34 2.64
C GLY A 186 14.37 -2.10 3.91
N LEU A 187 13.12 -2.58 4.02
CA LEU A 187 12.65 -3.39 5.15
C LEU A 187 13.16 -4.84 5.11
N LEU A 188 13.40 -5.36 3.90
CA LEU A 188 14.02 -6.66 3.69
C LEU A 188 15.39 -6.47 3.06
N VAL A 189 16.30 -7.40 3.35
CA VAL A 189 17.63 -7.45 2.74
C VAL A 189 17.67 -8.70 1.87
N ARG A 190 18.20 -8.58 0.66
CA ARG A 190 18.46 -9.78 -0.17
C ARG A 190 19.51 -10.62 0.54
N SER A 191 19.18 -11.85 0.88
CA SER A 191 20.20 -12.81 1.30
C SER A 191 21.11 -13.12 0.10
N GLU A 192 22.38 -12.88 0.24
CA GLU A 192 23.42 -13.17 -0.74
C GLU A 192 23.58 -14.70 -0.92
N GLY A 193 22.54 -15.41 -1.30
CA GLY A 193 22.57 -16.87 -1.38
C GLY A 193 21.45 -17.52 -2.16
N GLN A 194 20.46 -16.77 -2.61
CA GLN A 194 19.43 -17.31 -3.50
C GLN A 194 19.63 -16.77 -4.91
N GLY A 195 20.02 -17.70 -5.80
CA GLY A 195 20.41 -17.48 -7.18
C GLY A 195 19.55 -16.51 -7.95
N ALA A 196 20.18 -15.78 -8.82
CA ALA A 196 19.66 -14.78 -9.74
C ALA A 196 18.38 -15.26 -10.45
N PHE A 197 17.21 -14.93 -9.88
CA PHE A 197 15.98 -14.90 -10.65
C PHE A 197 15.87 -13.53 -11.32
N SER A 198 15.82 -13.54 -12.64
CA SER A 198 15.84 -12.39 -13.54
C SER A 198 14.72 -11.39 -13.24
N VAL A 199 15.05 -10.31 -12.51
CA VAL A 199 14.16 -9.14 -12.31
C VAL A 199 14.49 -8.11 -13.41
N LYS A 200 14.44 -8.49 -14.68
CA LYS A 200 14.69 -7.55 -15.77
C LYS A 200 13.43 -6.86 -16.31
N THR A 201 12.25 -7.23 -15.90
CA THR A 201 11.02 -6.73 -16.55
C THR A 201 10.12 -5.85 -15.64
N ALA A 202 10.28 -5.86 -14.32
CA ALA A 202 9.36 -5.14 -13.43
C ALA A 202 9.78 -3.69 -13.10
N ILE A 203 10.98 -3.26 -13.44
CA ILE A 203 11.49 -1.91 -13.08
C ILE A 203 11.21 -0.87 -14.18
N VAL A 204 10.86 -1.29 -15.40
CA VAL A 204 10.70 -0.36 -16.52
C VAL A 204 9.33 0.34 -16.52
N GLU A 205 8.31 -0.21 -15.89
CA GLU A 205 6.95 0.39 -15.91
C GLU A 205 6.60 1.27 -14.71
N ALA A 206 7.36 1.21 -13.62
CA ALA A 206 7.14 2.08 -12.45
C ALA A 206 7.95 3.40 -12.49
N GLY A 207 8.74 3.63 -13.51
CA GLY A 207 9.68 4.75 -13.63
C GLY A 207 9.30 5.85 -14.61
N ALA A 208 8.15 5.80 -15.25
CA ALA A 208 7.79 6.76 -16.29
C ALA A 208 6.58 7.60 -15.91
N SER A 209 6.74 8.54 -15.00
CA SER A 209 6.04 9.85 -15.02
C SER A 209 6.43 10.73 -13.85
N ILE A 210 7.65 11.22 -13.83
CA ILE A 210 7.93 12.54 -13.26
C ILE A 210 8.74 13.28 -14.33
N ALA A 211 8.05 13.90 -15.26
CA ALA A 211 8.61 14.91 -16.13
C ALA A 211 8.84 16.17 -15.29
N ILE A 212 10.07 16.39 -14.89
CA ILE A 212 10.52 17.68 -14.38
C ILE A 212 10.46 18.66 -15.56
N VAL A 213 9.46 19.51 -15.57
CA VAL A 213 9.44 20.70 -16.44
C VAL A 213 10.54 21.62 -15.95
N ARG A 214 11.71 21.55 -16.55
CA ARG A 214 12.71 22.61 -16.48
C ARG A 214 12.25 23.73 -17.39
N ASP A 215 11.83 24.83 -16.79
CA ASP A 215 11.61 26.11 -17.46
C ASP A 215 13.00 26.71 -17.80
N GLU A 216 13.51 26.43 -18.98
CA GLU A 216 14.67 27.10 -19.54
C GLU A 216 14.21 28.41 -20.14
N ARG A 217 14.17 29.46 -19.33
CA ARG A 217 14.21 30.84 -19.87
C ARG A 217 15.67 31.28 -19.95
N GLU A 218 16.29 30.97 -21.09
CA GLU A 218 17.50 31.64 -21.53
C GLU A 218 17.23 33.14 -21.75
N GLY A 219 17.98 33.94 -20.99
CA GLY A 219 18.03 35.37 -21.19
C GLY A 219 18.74 35.71 -22.48
N THR A 220 18.08 36.46 -23.32
CA THR A 220 18.73 37.26 -24.36
C THR A 220 18.95 38.67 -23.84
N ASP A 221 20.22 38.97 -23.60
CA ASP A 221 20.75 40.34 -23.46
C ASP A 221 20.91 40.97 -24.85
N PRO A 222 20.50 42.19 -25.11
CA PRO A 222 21.15 43.03 -26.07
C PRO A 222 21.63 44.37 -25.52
N ALA A 223 22.96 44.45 -25.48
CA ALA A 223 23.81 45.58 -25.89
C ALA A 223 23.32 47.03 -25.67
N ARG A 224 24.12 47.72 -24.84
CA ARG A 224 24.83 49.02 -25.10
C ARG A 224 24.29 49.91 -26.20
N THR A 225 23.90 51.09 -25.81
CA THR A 225 24.36 52.38 -26.40
C THR A 225 24.15 53.50 -25.42
N SER A 226 25.20 54.12 -24.94
CA SER A 226 25.27 55.59 -24.65
C SER A 226 25.46 56.29 -26.00
N PRO A 227 25.13 57.58 -26.18
CA PRO A 227 25.79 58.67 -25.50
C PRO A 227 24.98 59.99 -25.27
N THR A 228 25.51 60.86 -24.44
CA THR A 228 25.58 62.34 -24.46
C THR A 228 24.24 63.15 -24.51
N GLY A 229 24.16 64.07 -23.54
CA GLY A 229 23.30 65.21 -23.47
C GLY A 229 23.25 65.75 -22.04
#